data_c43c0157f913fd85e4af419591e155aa
#
_entry.id   c43c0157f913fd85e4af419591e155aa
#
_cell.length_a   1.000
_cell.length_b   1.000
_cell.length_c   1.000
_cell.angle_alpha   90.00
_cell.angle_beta   90.00
_cell.angle_gamma   90.00
#
_symmetry.space_group_name_H-M   'P 1'
#
loop_
_entity.id
_entity.type
_entity.pdbx_description
1 polymer ?
#
loop_
_entity_poly.entity_id
_entity_poly.type
_entity_poly.pdbx_seq_one_letter_code
_entity_poly.pdbx_strand_id
1 'polypeptide(L)'
;QAYLLKQIQTFRARSVIMIEITCNDRLGKKVRVKCNDDDTIGDLKKLIAAQTGTRWDKIVLKKWYTIFKDHVTLRDYEIHDGMNLELYYQ
;
A
#
# COMPACT_ATOMS: atom_id res chain seq x y z
N GLN A 1 29.59 16.24 -13.86
CA GLN A 1 29.46 14.89 -14.45
C GLN A 1 29.16 13.84 -13.36
N ALA A 2 30.02 13.76 -12.38
CA ALA A 2 29.82 12.79 -11.30
C ALA A 2 28.52 13.08 -10.52
N TYR A 3 28.23 14.36 -10.35
CA TYR A 3 27.00 14.76 -9.67
C TYR A 3 25.78 14.29 -10.46
N LEU A 4 25.80 14.47 -11.76
CA LEU A 4 24.68 14.08 -12.61
C LEU A 4 24.47 12.57 -12.59
N LEU A 5 25.54 11.80 -12.67
CA LEU A 5 25.44 10.36 -12.59
C LEU A 5 24.90 9.90 -11.25
N LYS A 6 25.32 10.57 -10.17
CA LYS A 6 24.84 10.25 -8.85
C LYS A 6 23.33 10.53 -8.71
N GLN A 7 22.86 11.59 -9.34
CA GLN A 7 21.43 11.90 -9.33
C GLN A 7 20.63 10.84 -10.08
N ILE A 8 21.15 10.38 -11.21
CA ILE A 8 20.50 9.33 -11.98
C ILE A 8 20.44 8.03 -11.19
N GLN A 9 21.53 7.66 -10.53
CA GLN A 9 21.57 6.45 -9.72
C GLN A 9 20.62 6.54 -8.54
N THR A 10 20.54 7.68 -7.88
CA THR A 10 19.63 7.89 -6.78
C THR A 10 18.19 7.75 -7.26
N PHE A 11 17.89 8.31 -8.43
CA PHE A 11 16.56 8.21 -9.01
C PHE A 11 16.21 6.74 -9.29
N ARG A 12 17.14 5.97 -9.84
CA ARG A 12 16.94 4.54 -10.11
C ARG A 12 16.79 3.74 -8.82
N ALA A 13 17.56 4.08 -7.80
CA ALA A 13 17.46 3.40 -6.51
C ALA A 13 16.11 3.61 -5.86
N ARG A 14 15.37 4.65 -6.29
CA ARG A 14 14.02 4.92 -5.84
C ARG A 14 12.98 4.37 -6.79
N SER A 15 13.39 3.49 -7.70
CA SER A 15 12.47 2.84 -8.61
C SER A 15 11.38 2.13 -7.84
N VAL A 16 10.18 2.24 -8.36
CA VAL A 16 8.99 1.68 -7.76
C VAL A 16 8.96 0.18 -8.00
N ILE A 17 8.66 -0.57 -6.98
CA ILE A 17 8.48 -2.01 -7.08
C ILE A 17 6.98 -2.29 -7.00
N MET A 18 6.46 -2.98 -8.02
CA MET A 18 5.06 -3.42 -8.03
C MET A 18 4.91 -4.59 -7.08
N ILE A 19 3.92 -4.48 -6.21
CA ILE A 19 3.60 -5.54 -5.26
C ILE A 19 2.12 -5.82 -5.28
N GLU A 20 1.74 -7.01 -4.84
CA GLU A 20 0.35 -7.40 -4.70
C GLU A 20 0.05 -7.62 -3.23
N ILE A 21 -0.99 -6.97 -2.75
CA ILE A 21 -1.43 -7.06 -1.36
C ILE A 21 -2.81 -7.69 -1.34
N THR A 22 -3.04 -8.59 -0.40
CA THR A 22 -4.34 -9.19 -0.17
C THR A 22 -4.94 -8.61 1.09
N CYS A 23 -6.14 -8.05 1.00
CA CYS A 23 -6.85 -7.50 2.13
C CYS A 23 -8.05 -8.39 2.45
N ASN A 24 -8.15 -8.83 3.69
CA ASN A 24 -9.19 -9.75 4.13
C ASN A 24 -10.15 -9.02 5.05
N ASP A 25 -11.44 -9.05 4.72
CA ASP A 25 -12.46 -8.44 5.58
C ASP A 25 -12.97 -9.45 6.61
N ARG A 26 -13.88 -9.00 7.45
CA ARG A 26 -14.41 -9.83 8.55
C ARG A 26 -15.29 -10.97 8.05
N LEU A 27 -15.82 -10.85 6.85
CA LEU A 27 -16.71 -11.87 6.27
C LEU A 27 -15.94 -12.89 5.45
N GLY A 28 -14.62 -12.79 5.42
CA GLY A 28 -13.78 -13.71 4.67
C GLY A 28 -13.59 -13.33 3.21
N LYS A 29 -14.10 -12.18 2.80
CA LYS A 29 -13.90 -11.70 1.44
C LYS A 29 -12.48 -11.18 1.28
N LYS A 30 -11.83 -11.56 0.19
CA LYS A 30 -10.45 -11.16 -0.11
C LYS A 30 -10.44 -10.18 -1.26
N VAL A 31 -9.70 -9.10 -1.10
CA VAL A 31 -9.49 -8.09 -2.13
C VAL A 31 -8.01 -8.08 -2.45
N ARG A 32 -7.64 -8.38 -3.68
CA ARG A 32 -6.26 -8.35 -4.13
C ARG A 32 -6.01 -7.07 -4.90
N VAL A 33 -4.96 -6.36 -4.53
CA VAL A 33 -4.65 -5.06 -5.12
C VAL A 33 -3.19 -5.04 -5.53
N LYS A 34 -2.95 -4.66 -6.77
CA LYS A 34 -1.59 -4.39 -7.25
C LYS A 34 -1.31 -2.91 -7.06
N CYS A 35 -0.17 -2.61 -6.48
CA CYS A 35 0.20 -1.24 -6.15
C CYS A 35 1.72 -1.11 -6.17
N ASN A 36 2.18 0.11 -5.93
CA ASN A 36 3.61 0.40 -5.84
C ASN A 36 4.00 0.46 -4.37
N ASP A 37 5.20 0.00 -4.06
CA ASP A 37 5.63 0.00 -2.66
C ASP A 37 5.87 1.40 -2.11
N ASP A 38 6.00 2.42 -2.97
CA ASP A 38 6.09 3.81 -2.53
C ASP A 38 4.73 4.52 -2.47
N ASP A 39 3.65 3.82 -2.78
CA ASP A 39 2.31 4.36 -2.55
C ASP A 39 2.06 4.49 -1.05
N THR A 40 1.22 5.46 -0.69
CA THR A 40 0.81 5.62 0.71
C THR A 40 -0.33 4.67 1.04
N ILE A 41 -0.59 4.51 2.32
CA ILE A 41 -1.74 3.72 2.78
C ILE A 41 -3.03 4.34 2.23
N GLY A 42 -3.11 5.67 2.18
CA GLY A 42 -4.26 6.35 1.59
C GLY A 42 -4.47 5.98 0.13
N ASP A 43 -3.39 5.89 -0.64
CA ASP A 43 -3.45 5.46 -2.03
C ASP A 43 -3.95 4.03 -2.14
N LEU A 44 -3.46 3.14 -1.27
CA LEU A 44 -3.90 1.76 -1.23
C LEU A 44 -5.39 1.66 -0.93
N LYS A 45 -5.87 2.45 0.03
CA LYS A 45 -7.30 2.48 0.35
C LYS A 45 -8.15 2.91 -0.84
N LYS A 46 -7.66 3.85 -1.64
CA LYS A 46 -8.37 4.29 -2.85
C LYS A 46 -8.46 3.19 -3.88
N LEU A 47 -7.40 2.39 -4.03
CA LEU A 47 -7.43 1.24 -4.93
C LEU A 47 -8.42 0.18 -4.46
N ILE A 48 -8.43 -0.09 -3.15
CA ILE A 48 -9.38 -1.04 -2.56
C ILE A 48 -10.81 -0.55 -2.76
N ALA A 49 -11.04 0.74 -2.49
CA ALA A 49 -12.37 1.35 -2.63
C ALA A 49 -12.89 1.24 -4.05
N ALA A 50 -12.01 1.43 -5.04
CA ALA A 50 -12.39 1.30 -6.43
C ALA A 50 -12.85 -0.12 -6.78
N GLN A 51 -12.26 -1.14 -6.17
CA GLN A 51 -12.63 -2.53 -6.42
C GLN A 51 -13.87 -2.97 -5.66
N THR A 52 -14.08 -2.41 -4.47
CA THR A 52 -15.17 -2.85 -3.60
C THR A 52 -16.41 -1.96 -3.69
N GLY A 53 -16.31 -0.83 -4.35
CA GLY A 53 -17.43 0.11 -4.46
C GLY A 53 -17.70 0.88 -3.18
N THR A 54 -16.71 1.00 -2.31
CA THR A 54 -16.83 1.72 -1.05
C THR A 54 -16.08 3.04 -1.11
N ARG A 55 -16.19 3.82 -0.04
CA ARG A 55 -15.45 5.07 0.08
C ARG A 55 -14.13 4.79 0.78
N TRP A 56 -13.05 5.34 0.21
CA TRP A 56 -11.71 5.09 0.75
C TRP A 56 -11.56 5.62 2.19
N ASP A 57 -12.24 6.72 2.51
CA ASP A 57 -12.14 7.33 3.83
C ASP A 57 -12.88 6.54 4.92
N LYS A 58 -13.60 5.50 4.53
CA LYS A 58 -14.27 4.59 5.46
C LYS A 58 -13.48 3.30 5.69
N ILE A 59 -12.35 3.15 5.03
CA ILE A 59 -11.53 1.94 5.10
C ILE A 59 -10.50 2.10 6.19
N VAL A 60 -10.34 1.05 7.00
CA VAL A 60 -9.29 0.94 8.01
C VAL A 60 -8.47 -0.29 7.66
N LEU A 61 -7.17 -0.11 7.51
CA LEU A 61 -6.23 -1.20 7.26
C LEU A 61 -5.36 -1.40 8.48
N LYS A 62 -5.19 -2.64 8.87
CA LYS A 62 -4.35 -2.95 10.02
C LYS A 62 -3.71 -4.32 9.85
N LYS A 63 -2.67 -4.55 10.63
CA LYS A 63 -1.98 -5.82 10.74
C LYS A 63 -1.54 -5.99 12.17
N TRP A 64 -1.90 -7.10 12.79
CA TRP A 64 -1.61 -7.34 14.20
C TRP A 64 -2.23 -6.22 15.05
N TYR A 65 -1.41 -5.47 15.74
CA TYR A 65 -1.87 -4.36 16.59
C TYR A 65 -1.66 -3.00 15.94
N THR A 66 -1.18 -2.96 14.70
CA THR A 66 -0.86 -1.72 14.02
C THR A 66 -2.02 -1.30 13.12
N ILE A 67 -2.54 -0.10 13.36
CA ILE A 67 -3.48 0.54 12.44
C ILE A 67 -2.65 1.45 11.55
N PHE A 68 -2.69 1.20 10.24
CA PHE A 68 -1.85 1.92 9.29
C PHE A 68 -2.39 3.33 9.04
N LYS A 69 -1.50 4.31 9.12
CA LYS A 69 -1.85 5.71 8.91
C LYS A 69 -1.77 6.06 7.43
N ASP A 70 -2.70 6.88 6.97
CA ASP A 70 -2.90 7.17 5.55
C ASP A 70 -1.69 7.79 4.86
N HIS A 71 -0.92 8.63 5.56
CA HIS A 71 0.17 9.39 4.96
C HIS A 71 1.50 8.64 4.88
N VAL A 72 1.57 7.45 5.46
CA VAL A 72 2.81 6.65 5.50
C VAL A 72 2.83 5.72 4.29
N THR A 73 4.01 5.54 3.69
CA THR A 73 4.15 4.67 2.54
C THR A 73 4.13 3.20 2.93
N LEU A 74 3.82 2.35 1.97
CA LEU A 74 3.83 0.90 2.19
C LEU A 74 5.24 0.44 2.55
N ARG A 75 6.24 1.02 1.89
CA ARG A 75 7.65 0.70 2.15
C ARG A 75 8.03 1.03 3.58
N ASP A 76 7.58 2.16 4.10
CA ASP A 76 7.91 2.58 5.46
C ASP A 76 7.30 1.65 6.50
N TYR A 77 6.17 1.04 6.20
CA TYR A 77 5.57 0.04 7.07
C TYR A 77 6.09 -1.37 6.78
N GLU A 78 7.04 -1.49 5.85
CA GLU A 78 7.60 -2.78 5.44
C GLU A 78 6.53 -3.72 4.88
N ILE A 79 5.53 -3.16 4.25
CA ILE A 79 4.51 -3.94 3.56
C ILE A 79 5.10 -4.38 2.22
N HIS A 80 5.14 -5.68 2.02
CA HIS A 80 5.81 -6.29 0.88
C HIS A 80 4.87 -7.17 0.07
N ASP A 81 5.36 -7.61 -1.09
CA ASP A 81 4.60 -8.45 -2.00
C ASP A 81 4.11 -9.72 -1.30
N GLY A 82 2.86 -10.05 -1.54
CA GLY A 82 2.24 -11.24 -0.98
C GLY A 82 1.71 -11.08 0.43
N MET A 83 1.86 -9.89 1.02
CA MET A 83 1.44 -9.68 2.40
C MET A 83 -0.09 -9.61 2.49
N ASN A 84 -0.62 -10.09 3.62
CA ASN A 84 -2.05 -10.02 3.92
C ASN A 84 -2.31 -8.94 4.95
N LEU A 85 -3.29 -8.11 4.71
CA LEU A 85 -3.72 -7.07 5.64
C LEU A 85 -5.16 -7.32 6.07
N GLU A 86 -5.51 -6.79 7.22
CA GLU A 86 -6.88 -6.84 7.73
C GLU A 86 -7.62 -5.60 7.25
N LEU A 87 -8.83 -5.80 6.74
CA LEU A 87 -9.65 -4.75 6.17
C LEU A 87 -10.91 -4.58 7.02
N TYR A 88 -11.13 -3.36 7.47
CA TYR A 88 -12.31 -2.99 8.23
C TYR A 88 -12.95 -1.75 7.63
N TYR A 89 -14.22 -1.56 7.90
CA TYR A 89 -14.99 -0.40 7.45
C TYR A 89 -15.53 0.34 8.66
N GLN A 90 -15.50 1.65 8.58
CA GLN A 90 -16.10 2.50 9.61
C GLN A 90 -17.54 2.83 9.29
#